data_8a49e3bcb9a4e85923ea3c89dce926e2
#
_entry.id   8a49e3bcb9a4e85923ea3c89dce926e2
#
_cell.length_a   1.000
_cell.length_b   1.000
_cell.length_c   1.000
_cell.angle_alpha   90.00
_cell.angle_beta   90.00
_cell.angle_gamma   90.00
#
_symmetry.space_group_name_H-M   'P 1'
#
loop_
_entity.id
_entity.type
_entity.pdbx_description
1 polymer ?
#
loop_
_entity_poly.entity_id
_entity_poly.type
_entity_poly.pdbx_seq_one_letter_code
_entity_poly.pdbx_strand_id
1 'polypeptide(L)'
;MSRPVVTLAKGKERTLGRRHPWIFSGALTRVEAELLDGEVVDVHTSRGEFVAIGHYNRASIAVRVLSWQQRAIDHSFWRERLGEARALRTTLALPGTETNAYRLICGEGDQLPGLIVDVYGSVAVFQAHAPGMLRSAQAIAEAIVETVPEVTAVIDRSKDTESAGWLVGSGEGEGVILEHGHSFRVNWQRGQKTGF
;
A
#
# COMPACT_ATOMS: atom_id res chain seq x y z
N MET A 1 5.84 -13.50 18.51
CA MET A 1 5.47 -12.40 19.44
C MET A 1 4.03 -12.00 19.12
N SER A 2 3.21 -11.69 20.14
CA SER A 2 1.86 -11.14 19.92
C SER A 2 1.98 -9.70 19.43
N ARG A 3 1.12 -9.32 18.49
CA ARG A 3 1.05 -7.92 18.03
C ARG A 3 0.49 -7.02 19.12
N PRO A 4 0.89 -5.74 19.17
CA PRO A 4 0.25 -4.76 20.04
C PRO A 4 -1.24 -4.63 19.73
N VAL A 5 -2.02 -4.29 20.75
CA VAL A 5 -3.49 -4.18 20.64
C VAL A 5 -3.93 -2.73 20.83
N VAL A 6 -4.79 -2.25 19.94
CA VAL A 6 -5.57 -1.02 20.13
C VAL A 6 -7.04 -1.38 20.34
N THR A 7 -7.68 -0.67 21.27
CA THR A 7 -9.05 -0.99 21.71
C THR A 7 -10.03 0.09 21.27
N LEU A 8 -11.13 -0.35 20.65
CA LEU A 8 -12.24 0.53 20.26
C LEU A 8 -13.06 1.00 21.46
N ALA A 9 -13.53 2.21 21.39
CA ALA A 9 -14.53 2.73 22.32
C ALA A 9 -15.85 1.96 22.15
N LYS A 10 -16.53 1.74 23.26
CA LYS A 10 -17.84 1.04 23.30
C LYS A 10 -18.83 1.67 22.31
N GLY A 11 -19.41 0.84 21.44
CA GLY A 11 -20.39 1.25 20.43
C GLY A 11 -19.77 1.74 19.11
N LYS A 12 -18.44 1.89 19.02
CA LYS A 12 -17.74 2.29 17.78
C LYS A 12 -17.54 1.12 16.80
N GLU A 13 -17.66 -0.11 17.26
CA GLU A 13 -17.64 -1.33 16.44
C GLU A 13 -18.72 -1.33 15.36
N ARG A 14 -19.86 -0.62 15.56
CA ARG A 14 -20.93 -0.51 14.56
C ARG A 14 -20.49 0.19 13.27
N THR A 15 -19.59 1.18 13.39
CA THR A 15 -19.05 1.89 12.21
C THR A 15 -18.17 0.98 11.37
N LEU A 16 -17.51 0.00 11.98
CA LEU A 16 -16.67 -0.98 11.29
C LEU A 16 -17.45 -2.07 10.56
N GLY A 17 -18.74 -2.27 10.88
CA GLY A 17 -19.64 -3.17 10.15
C GLY A 17 -19.78 -2.83 8.66
N ARG A 18 -19.47 -1.59 8.26
CA ARG A 18 -19.37 -1.15 6.87
C ARG A 18 -18.02 -1.45 6.22
N ARG A 19 -17.07 -2.06 6.93
CA ARG A 19 -15.69 -2.37 6.49
C ARG A 19 -14.95 -1.16 5.91
N HIS A 20 -15.16 0.03 6.50
CA HIS A 20 -14.39 1.20 6.12
C HIS A 20 -12.92 1.01 6.53
N PRO A 21 -11.94 1.18 5.64
CA PRO A 21 -10.54 0.85 5.93
C PRO A 21 -9.86 1.82 6.91
N TRP A 22 -10.52 2.87 7.37
CA TRP A 22 -9.98 3.84 8.30
C TRP A 22 -10.68 3.77 9.65
N ILE A 23 -9.88 3.69 10.71
CA ILE A 23 -10.32 3.84 12.08
C ILE A 23 -9.76 5.16 12.60
N PHE A 24 -10.65 6.09 12.93
CA PHE A 24 -10.27 7.41 13.41
C PHE A 24 -9.86 7.37 14.88
N SER A 25 -8.97 8.30 15.30
CA SER A 25 -8.45 8.37 16.67
C SER A 25 -9.57 8.49 17.72
N GLY A 26 -10.64 9.23 17.44
CA GLY A 26 -11.81 9.32 18.30
C GLY A 26 -12.66 8.04 18.45
N ALA A 27 -12.32 6.98 17.72
CA ALA A 27 -12.92 5.65 17.89
C ALA A 27 -12.12 4.74 18.82
N LEU A 28 -10.92 5.13 19.24
CA LEU A 28 -10.05 4.36 20.14
C LEU A 28 -10.20 4.84 21.58
N THR A 29 -10.18 3.92 22.55
CA THR A 29 -10.13 4.24 23.99
C THR A 29 -8.75 4.10 24.57
N ARG A 30 -8.00 3.13 24.10
CA ARG A 30 -6.68 2.80 24.63
C ARG A 30 -5.73 2.51 23.48
N VAL A 31 -4.59 3.14 23.56
CA VAL A 31 -3.42 2.87 22.72
C VAL A 31 -2.25 2.67 23.68
N GLU A 32 -1.46 1.65 23.47
CA GLU A 32 -0.23 1.44 24.24
C GLU A 32 0.73 2.60 24.01
N ALA A 33 1.35 3.11 25.09
CA ALA A 33 2.12 4.36 25.05
C ALA A 33 3.37 4.31 24.14
N GLU A 34 3.86 3.11 23.83
CA GLU A 34 5.11 2.89 23.10
C GLU A 34 4.92 2.56 21.62
N LEU A 35 3.66 2.57 21.10
CA LEU A 35 3.41 2.28 19.69
C LEU A 35 4.06 3.33 18.79
N LEU A 36 4.78 2.82 17.79
CA LEU A 36 5.39 3.64 16.76
C LEU A 36 4.46 3.78 15.56
N ASP A 37 4.55 4.94 14.87
CA ASP A 37 3.84 5.15 13.62
C ASP A 37 4.25 4.10 12.58
N GLY A 38 3.25 3.50 11.94
CA GLY A 38 3.42 2.43 10.96
C GLY A 38 3.53 1.02 11.54
N GLU A 39 3.45 0.86 12.85
CA GLU A 39 3.46 -0.45 13.48
C GLU A 39 2.18 -1.24 13.19
N VAL A 40 2.31 -2.55 12.95
CA VAL A 40 1.16 -3.44 12.72
C VAL A 40 0.51 -3.77 14.06
N VAL A 41 -0.78 -3.48 14.18
CA VAL A 41 -1.56 -3.69 15.41
C VAL A 41 -2.78 -4.55 15.16
N ASP A 42 -3.22 -5.27 16.18
CA ASP A 42 -4.55 -5.88 16.24
C ASP A 42 -5.55 -4.87 16.82
N VAL A 43 -6.70 -4.76 16.20
CA VAL A 43 -7.82 -3.93 16.68
C VAL A 43 -8.82 -4.82 17.36
N HIS A 44 -9.16 -4.49 18.61
CA HIS A 44 -10.14 -5.24 19.39
C HIS A 44 -11.32 -4.35 19.80
N THR A 45 -12.49 -4.97 20.02
CA THR A 45 -13.63 -4.31 20.67
C THR A 45 -13.32 -4.00 22.11
N SER A 46 -14.19 -3.20 22.77
CA SER A 46 -14.13 -2.97 24.22
C SER A 46 -14.33 -4.24 25.07
N ARG A 47 -14.74 -5.34 24.46
CA ARG A 47 -14.90 -6.65 25.08
C ARG A 47 -13.71 -7.60 24.85
N GLY A 48 -12.68 -7.13 24.11
CA GLY A 48 -11.52 -7.93 23.77
C GLY A 48 -11.67 -8.82 22.53
N GLU A 49 -12.76 -8.70 21.79
CA GLU A 49 -13.00 -9.47 20.55
C GLU A 49 -12.16 -8.86 19.41
N PHE A 50 -11.52 -9.72 18.63
CA PHE A 50 -10.78 -9.30 17.45
C PHE A 50 -11.69 -8.67 16.38
N VAL A 51 -11.22 -7.60 15.75
CA VAL A 51 -11.95 -6.87 14.70
C VAL A 51 -11.17 -6.80 13.41
N ALA A 52 -9.91 -6.36 13.46
CA ALA A 52 -9.10 -6.10 12.29
C ALA A 52 -7.60 -6.08 12.63
N ILE A 53 -6.78 -6.09 11.58
CA ILE A 53 -5.34 -5.80 11.63
C ILE A 53 -5.08 -4.57 10.79
N GLY A 54 -4.19 -3.68 11.22
CA GLY A 54 -3.84 -2.51 10.42
C GLY A 54 -2.54 -1.84 10.87
N HIS A 55 -2.16 -0.82 10.14
CA HIS A 55 -1.06 0.06 10.50
C HIS A 55 -1.56 1.18 11.42
N TYR A 56 -0.92 1.29 12.57
CA TYR A 56 -1.16 2.38 13.52
C TYR A 56 -0.48 3.68 13.09
N ASN A 57 -1.11 4.82 13.41
CA ASN A 57 -0.52 6.15 13.25
C ASN A 57 -1.10 7.11 14.30
N ARG A 58 -0.25 7.96 14.88
CA ARG A 58 -0.64 9.05 15.80
C ARG A 58 -1.23 10.24 15.04
N ALA A 59 -2.27 10.01 14.26
CA ALA A 59 -2.96 11.02 13.46
C ALA A 59 -4.48 10.84 13.58
N SER A 60 -5.24 11.69 12.88
CA SER A 60 -6.71 11.58 12.84
C SER A 60 -7.18 10.21 12.33
N ILE A 61 -6.53 9.65 11.31
CA ILE A 61 -6.71 8.25 10.90
C ILE A 61 -5.72 7.42 11.70
N ALA A 62 -6.18 6.88 12.84
CA ALA A 62 -5.31 6.18 13.78
C ALA A 62 -4.97 4.75 13.36
N VAL A 63 -5.84 4.07 12.62
CA VAL A 63 -5.50 2.76 12.03
C VAL A 63 -5.99 2.69 10.60
N ARG A 64 -5.11 2.25 9.71
CA ARG A 64 -5.43 1.87 8.33
C ARG A 64 -5.49 0.36 8.26
N VAL A 65 -6.69 -0.17 8.04
CA VAL A 65 -6.97 -1.60 8.06
C VAL A 65 -6.36 -2.29 6.85
N LEU A 66 -5.61 -3.36 7.09
CA LEU A 66 -5.02 -4.26 6.10
C LEU A 66 -5.82 -5.55 5.95
N SER A 67 -6.37 -6.06 7.06
CA SER A 67 -7.14 -7.30 7.06
C SER A 67 -8.24 -7.27 8.11
N TRP A 68 -9.40 -7.81 7.73
CA TRP A 68 -10.53 -8.07 8.63
C TRP A 68 -10.49 -9.48 9.22
N GLN A 69 -9.49 -10.26 8.86
CA GLN A 69 -9.26 -11.60 9.34
C GLN A 69 -7.94 -11.65 10.11
N GLN A 70 -7.87 -12.50 11.12
CA GLN A 70 -6.64 -12.73 11.86
C GLN A 70 -5.65 -13.53 11.01
N ARG A 71 -4.53 -12.92 10.65
CA ARG A 71 -3.50 -13.49 9.79
C ARG A 71 -2.14 -12.81 10.00
N ALA A 72 -1.08 -13.39 9.50
CA ALA A 72 0.21 -12.70 9.40
C ALA A 72 0.16 -11.58 8.33
N ILE A 73 0.83 -10.47 8.61
CA ILE A 73 1.14 -9.42 7.62
C ILE A 73 2.61 -9.60 7.26
N ASP A 74 2.86 -10.54 6.41
CA ASP A 74 4.17 -11.00 5.96
C ASP A 74 4.30 -10.90 4.44
N HIS A 75 5.36 -11.44 3.88
CA HIS A 75 5.60 -11.43 2.45
C HIS A 75 4.47 -12.09 1.64
N SER A 76 3.88 -13.18 2.18
CA SER A 76 2.77 -13.86 1.51
C SER A 76 1.50 -13.00 1.44
N PHE A 77 1.26 -12.19 2.47
CA PHE A 77 0.16 -11.21 2.47
C PHE A 77 0.33 -10.17 1.35
N TRP A 78 1.55 -9.62 1.21
CA TRP A 78 1.81 -8.61 0.16
C TRP A 78 1.64 -9.21 -1.24
N ARG A 79 2.18 -10.40 -1.47
CA ARG A 79 2.00 -11.12 -2.75
C ARG A 79 0.54 -11.36 -3.09
N GLU A 80 -0.27 -11.79 -2.13
CA GLU A 80 -1.70 -12.01 -2.32
C GLU A 80 -2.41 -10.72 -2.74
N ARG A 81 -2.21 -9.62 -2.01
CA ARG A 81 -2.83 -8.32 -2.31
C ARG A 81 -2.41 -7.76 -3.67
N LEU A 82 -1.13 -7.86 -3.99
CA LEU A 82 -0.61 -7.44 -5.30
C LEU A 82 -1.13 -8.33 -6.43
N GLY A 83 -1.26 -9.64 -6.19
CA GLY A 83 -1.84 -10.57 -7.14
C GLY A 83 -3.33 -10.27 -7.41
N GLU A 84 -4.12 -9.95 -6.38
CA GLU A 84 -5.52 -9.53 -6.54
C GLU A 84 -5.62 -8.23 -7.36
N ALA A 85 -4.80 -7.24 -7.05
CA ALA A 85 -4.76 -5.98 -7.79
C ALA A 85 -4.32 -6.21 -9.25
N ARG A 86 -3.30 -7.04 -9.48
CA ARG A 86 -2.85 -7.41 -10.83
C ARG A 86 -3.94 -8.12 -11.63
N ALA A 87 -4.64 -9.07 -11.01
CA ALA A 87 -5.75 -9.79 -11.64
C ALA A 87 -6.85 -8.82 -12.09
N LEU A 88 -7.20 -7.83 -11.27
CA LEU A 88 -8.17 -6.80 -11.64
C LEU A 88 -7.70 -6.01 -12.87
N ARG A 89 -6.42 -5.59 -12.94
CA ARG A 89 -5.86 -4.87 -14.11
C ARG A 89 -5.88 -5.75 -15.36
N THR A 90 -5.65 -7.03 -15.21
CA THR A 90 -5.74 -7.99 -16.32
C THR A 90 -7.16 -8.06 -16.90
N THR A 91 -8.21 -7.97 -16.10
CA THR A 91 -9.61 -7.89 -16.61
C THR A 91 -9.88 -6.62 -17.41
N LEU A 92 -9.07 -5.58 -17.21
CA LEU A 92 -9.10 -4.32 -17.97
C LEU A 92 -8.13 -4.32 -19.14
N ALA A 93 -7.54 -5.48 -19.50
CA ALA A 93 -6.51 -5.64 -20.52
C ALA A 93 -5.26 -4.76 -20.29
N LEU A 94 -4.85 -4.60 -19.01
CA LEU A 94 -3.65 -3.85 -18.62
C LEU A 94 -2.59 -4.78 -17.99
N PRO A 95 -1.32 -4.68 -18.46
CA PRO A 95 -0.89 -3.98 -19.66
C PRO A 95 -1.41 -4.64 -20.94
N GLY A 96 -1.49 -3.86 -22.01
CA GLY A 96 -1.82 -4.32 -23.35
C GLY A 96 -0.73 -3.96 -24.37
N THR A 97 -0.95 -4.31 -25.64
CA THR A 97 -0.01 -4.00 -26.73
C THR A 97 0.15 -2.51 -26.99
N GLU A 98 -0.88 -1.72 -26.68
CA GLU A 98 -0.93 -0.28 -26.92
C GLU A 98 -0.80 0.56 -25.62
N THR A 99 -0.82 -0.10 -24.45
CA THR A 99 -0.75 0.59 -23.15
C THR A 99 0.05 -0.25 -22.16
N ASN A 100 1.21 0.23 -21.75
CA ASN A 100 2.07 -0.40 -20.75
C ASN A 100 2.35 0.50 -19.53
N ALA A 101 1.57 1.57 -19.38
CA ALA A 101 1.57 2.41 -18.20
C ALA A 101 0.19 2.37 -17.53
N TYR A 102 0.16 2.05 -16.23
CA TYR A 102 -1.09 1.91 -15.50
C TYR A 102 -0.88 1.97 -13.99
N ARG A 103 -1.95 2.31 -13.25
CA ARG A 103 -1.95 2.24 -11.79
C ARG A 103 -2.20 0.82 -11.33
N LEU A 104 -1.18 0.19 -10.73
CA LEU A 104 -1.28 -1.13 -10.13
C LEU A 104 -2.02 -1.09 -8.79
N ILE A 105 -1.68 -0.14 -7.91
CA ILE A 105 -2.30 0.02 -6.59
C ILE A 105 -2.86 1.44 -6.43
N CYS A 106 -4.13 1.51 -6.07
CA CYS A 106 -4.87 2.74 -5.78
C CYS A 106 -5.39 2.75 -4.33
N GLY A 107 -4.49 2.66 -3.37
CA GLY A 107 -4.78 2.80 -1.94
C GLY A 107 -5.92 1.92 -1.45
N GLU A 108 -6.93 2.56 -0.93
CA GLU A 108 -8.12 1.93 -0.34
C GLU A 108 -8.90 1.07 -1.34
N GLY A 109 -8.89 1.43 -2.61
CA GLY A 109 -9.56 0.68 -3.69
C GLY A 109 -8.99 -0.72 -3.88
N ASP A 110 -7.69 -0.89 -3.62
CA ASP A 110 -6.99 -2.17 -3.70
C ASP A 110 -6.68 -2.76 -2.29
N GLN A 111 -7.37 -2.30 -1.26
CA GLN A 111 -7.24 -2.77 0.13
C GLN A 111 -5.82 -2.57 0.72
N LEU A 112 -5.05 -1.64 0.17
CA LEU A 112 -3.73 -1.23 0.65
C LEU A 112 -3.72 0.27 0.98
N PRO A 113 -4.47 0.70 2.01
CA PRO A 113 -4.73 2.11 2.30
C PRO A 113 -3.44 2.89 2.56
N GLY A 114 -3.26 3.95 1.78
CA GLY A 114 -2.07 4.80 1.84
C GLY A 114 -0.90 4.30 0.99
N LEU A 115 -1.13 3.40 0.04
CA LEU A 115 -0.15 2.98 -0.96
C LEU A 115 -0.63 3.34 -2.37
N ILE A 116 0.24 3.95 -3.16
CA ILE A 116 0.08 4.11 -4.61
C ILE A 116 1.25 3.39 -5.29
N VAL A 117 0.95 2.63 -6.31
CA VAL A 117 1.97 2.04 -7.19
C VAL A 117 1.54 2.25 -8.64
N ASP A 118 2.34 2.98 -9.39
CA ASP A 118 2.18 3.19 -10.83
C ASP A 118 3.26 2.39 -11.59
N VAL A 119 2.84 1.64 -12.60
CA VAL A 119 3.73 0.88 -13.48
C VAL A 119 3.96 1.66 -14.77
N TYR A 120 5.21 1.76 -15.20
CA TYR A 120 5.67 2.41 -16.40
C TYR A 120 6.59 1.46 -17.18
N GLY A 121 6.01 0.60 -18.03
CA GLY A 121 6.74 -0.46 -18.69
C GLY A 121 7.34 -1.46 -17.69
N SER A 122 8.65 -1.47 -17.54
CA SER A 122 9.36 -2.38 -16.62
C SER A 122 9.69 -1.78 -15.25
N VAL A 123 9.29 -0.53 -15.00
CA VAL A 123 9.58 0.17 -13.75
C VAL A 123 8.27 0.43 -13.00
N ALA A 124 8.23 0.08 -11.72
CA ALA A 124 7.16 0.50 -10.81
C ALA A 124 7.61 1.68 -9.93
N VAL A 125 6.76 2.69 -9.84
CA VAL A 125 6.94 3.84 -8.96
C VAL A 125 6.09 3.62 -7.72
N PHE A 126 6.76 3.41 -6.59
CA PHE A 126 6.16 3.20 -5.28
C PHE A 126 6.00 4.53 -4.55
N GLN A 127 4.85 4.76 -3.92
CA GLN A 127 4.59 5.94 -3.11
C GLN A 127 3.81 5.56 -1.86
N ALA A 128 4.47 5.65 -0.71
CA ALA A 128 3.83 5.54 0.59
C ALA A 128 3.27 6.90 1.03
N HIS A 129 1.99 6.94 1.33
CA HIS A 129 1.28 8.07 1.92
C HIS A 129 0.93 7.82 3.40
N ALA A 130 1.42 6.71 3.96
CA ALA A 130 1.23 6.31 5.34
C ALA A 130 2.51 5.67 5.88
N PRO A 131 2.89 5.93 7.15
CA PRO A 131 4.12 5.40 7.75
C PRO A 131 4.24 3.87 7.66
N GLY A 132 3.13 3.14 7.79
CA GLY A 132 3.14 1.68 7.73
C GLY A 132 3.49 1.14 6.34
N MET A 133 3.06 1.81 5.27
CA MET A 133 3.45 1.44 3.92
C MET A 133 4.93 1.74 3.66
N LEU A 134 5.44 2.84 4.22
CA LEU A 134 6.85 3.18 4.13
C LEU A 134 7.73 2.16 4.88
N ARG A 135 7.32 1.73 6.07
CA ARG A 135 8.01 0.67 6.82
C ARG A 135 8.04 -0.68 6.10
N SER A 136 7.01 -0.96 5.30
CA SER A 136 6.88 -2.20 4.53
C SER A 136 7.42 -2.08 3.11
N ALA A 137 8.02 -0.94 2.73
CA ALA A 137 8.38 -0.61 1.36
C ALA A 137 9.24 -1.69 0.68
N GLN A 138 10.28 -2.18 1.37
CA GLN A 138 11.16 -3.21 0.83
C GLN A 138 10.41 -4.52 0.54
N ALA A 139 9.62 -5.01 1.51
CA ALA A 139 8.85 -6.25 1.34
C ALA A 139 7.77 -6.14 0.26
N ILE A 140 7.14 -4.96 0.14
CA ILE A 140 6.17 -4.69 -0.92
C ILE A 140 6.86 -4.64 -2.28
N ALA A 141 8.01 -3.98 -2.40
CA ALA A 141 8.75 -3.88 -3.65
C ALA A 141 9.23 -5.25 -4.16
N GLU A 142 9.73 -6.11 -3.28
CA GLU A 142 10.08 -7.49 -3.60
C GLU A 142 8.87 -8.28 -4.09
N ALA A 143 7.74 -8.16 -3.39
CA ALA A 143 6.50 -8.81 -3.78
C ALA A 143 5.94 -8.28 -5.13
N ILE A 144 6.15 -6.99 -5.48
CA ILE A 144 5.78 -6.43 -6.79
C ILE A 144 6.54 -7.17 -7.90
N VAL A 145 7.86 -7.27 -7.80
CA VAL A 145 8.68 -7.93 -8.84
C VAL A 145 8.35 -9.42 -8.98
N GLU A 146 7.93 -10.07 -7.90
CA GLU A 146 7.50 -11.47 -7.95
C GLU A 146 6.11 -11.68 -8.56
N THR A 147 5.19 -10.71 -8.41
CA THR A 147 3.78 -10.87 -8.81
C THR A 147 3.41 -10.16 -10.10
N VAL A 148 4.24 -9.24 -10.57
CA VAL A 148 4.03 -8.41 -11.78
C VAL A 148 5.16 -8.69 -12.77
N PRO A 149 5.00 -9.67 -13.67
CA PRO A 149 6.09 -10.21 -14.48
C PRO A 149 6.80 -9.18 -15.37
N GLU A 150 6.10 -8.13 -15.77
CA GLU A 150 6.67 -7.04 -16.57
C GLU A 150 7.58 -6.10 -15.77
N VAL A 151 7.46 -6.07 -14.42
CA VAL A 151 8.23 -5.16 -13.57
C VAL A 151 9.54 -5.82 -13.15
N THR A 152 10.64 -5.14 -13.41
CA THR A 152 12.01 -5.60 -13.04
C THR A 152 12.67 -4.68 -12.01
N ALA A 153 12.13 -3.46 -11.81
CA ALA A 153 12.66 -2.50 -10.87
C ALA A 153 11.56 -1.69 -10.19
N VAL A 154 11.79 -1.32 -8.93
CA VAL A 154 10.86 -0.51 -8.12
C VAL A 154 11.64 0.67 -7.54
N ILE A 155 11.15 1.89 -7.79
CA ILE A 155 11.71 3.13 -7.25
C ILE A 155 10.75 3.74 -6.23
N ASP A 156 11.28 4.16 -5.07
CA ASP A 156 10.51 4.88 -4.05
C ASP A 156 10.46 6.38 -4.37
N ARG A 157 9.25 6.93 -4.41
CA ARG A 157 8.95 8.35 -4.61
C ARG A 157 8.05 8.89 -3.49
N SER A 158 8.07 8.27 -2.33
CA SER A 158 7.32 8.72 -1.14
C SER A 158 7.78 10.13 -0.73
N LYS A 159 6.84 10.94 -0.19
CA LYS A 159 7.13 12.32 0.20
C LYS A 159 8.11 12.45 1.35
N ASP A 160 8.11 11.46 2.23
CA ASP A 160 8.90 11.44 3.47
C ASP A 160 10.30 10.84 3.26
N THR A 161 10.66 10.52 2.01
CA THR A 161 12.02 10.12 1.65
C THR A 161 12.78 11.31 1.09
N GLU A 162 13.96 11.61 1.63
CA GLU A 162 14.78 12.75 1.20
C GLU A 162 15.28 12.62 -0.24
N SER A 163 15.34 11.39 -0.76
CA SER A 163 15.73 11.10 -2.14
C SER A 163 14.94 9.93 -2.72
N ALA A 164 14.58 10.04 -3.99
CA ALA A 164 14.12 8.89 -4.74
C ALA A 164 15.23 7.82 -4.77
N GLY A 165 14.91 6.60 -4.35
CA GLY A 165 15.85 5.49 -4.30
C GLY A 165 15.27 4.22 -4.88
N TRP A 166 16.11 3.36 -5.47
CA TRP A 166 15.70 2.05 -5.91
C TRP A 166 15.52 1.13 -4.70
N LEU A 167 14.30 0.58 -4.55
CA LEU A 167 14.01 -0.46 -3.56
C LEU A 167 14.43 -1.84 -4.09
N VAL A 168 14.18 -2.09 -5.37
CA VAL A 168 14.58 -3.33 -6.06
C VAL A 168 15.07 -2.96 -7.45
N GLY A 169 16.10 -3.66 -7.93
CA GLY A 169 16.67 -3.43 -9.25
C GLY A 169 17.41 -2.10 -9.34
N SER A 170 17.57 -1.64 -10.57
CA SER A 170 18.21 -0.36 -10.89
C SER A 170 17.79 0.06 -12.30
N GLY A 171 18.04 1.30 -12.68
CA GLY A 171 17.77 1.76 -14.04
C GLY A 171 18.12 3.23 -14.24
N GLU A 172 17.99 3.69 -15.47
CA GLU A 172 18.02 5.12 -15.78
C GLU A 172 16.77 5.79 -15.19
N GLY A 173 16.86 7.08 -14.90
CA GLY A 173 15.77 7.83 -14.27
C GLY A 173 14.59 8.12 -15.21
N GLU A 174 14.65 7.68 -16.47
CA GLU A 174 13.65 7.93 -17.49
C GLU A 174 13.49 6.75 -18.46
N GLY A 175 12.40 6.73 -19.22
CA GLY A 175 12.13 5.73 -20.24
C GLY A 175 10.97 6.13 -21.15
N VAL A 176 10.62 5.25 -22.06
CA VAL A 176 9.50 5.41 -22.99
C VAL A 176 8.40 4.44 -22.60
N ILE A 177 7.18 4.94 -22.52
CA ILE A 177 5.97 4.16 -22.30
C ILE A 177 5.02 4.28 -23.48
N LEU A 178 4.04 3.40 -23.52
CA LEU A 178 2.93 3.44 -24.46
C LEU A 178 1.62 3.70 -23.70
N GLU A 179 0.82 4.61 -24.22
CA GLU A 179 -0.57 4.83 -23.81
C GLU A 179 -1.43 5.04 -25.05
N HIS A 180 -2.41 4.17 -25.24
CA HIS A 180 -3.29 4.16 -26.44
C HIS A 180 -2.52 4.23 -27.77
N GLY A 181 -1.41 3.47 -27.87
CA GLY A 181 -0.57 3.44 -29.08
C GLY A 181 0.39 4.64 -29.23
N HIS A 182 0.29 5.64 -28.37
CA HIS A 182 1.19 6.79 -28.39
C HIS A 182 2.38 6.59 -27.45
N SER A 183 3.57 7.01 -27.91
CA SER A 183 4.79 6.93 -27.12
C SER A 183 5.02 8.20 -26.33
N PHE A 184 5.28 8.06 -25.02
CA PHE A 184 5.63 9.15 -24.12
C PHE A 184 6.96 8.91 -23.47
N ARG A 185 7.82 9.94 -23.41
CA ARG A 185 9.00 9.93 -22.57
C ARG A 185 8.62 10.35 -21.16
N VAL A 186 8.88 9.51 -20.18
CA VAL A 186 8.59 9.76 -18.76
C VAL A 186 9.86 9.73 -17.93
N ASN A 187 9.93 10.61 -16.94
CA ASN A 187 11.04 10.63 -15.99
C ASN A 187 10.50 10.33 -14.59
N TRP A 188 10.71 9.08 -14.12
CA TRP A 188 10.21 8.62 -12.83
C TRP A 188 11.04 9.09 -11.63
N GLN A 189 12.24 9.65 -11.85
CA GLN A 189 13.02 10.27 -10.77
C GLN A 189 12.64 11.73 -10.53
N ARG A 190 12.42 12.52 -11.59
CA ARG A 190 12.23 13.98 -11.53
C ARG A 190 10.84 14.43 -11.99
N GLY A 191 10.10 13.57 -12.65
CA GLY A 191 8.75 13.85 -13.14
C GLY A 191 7.72 14.01 -12.03
N GLN A 192 6.48 14.23 -12.42
CA GLN A 192 5.35 14.28 -11.49
C GLN A 192 5.26 12.98 -10.69
N LYS A 193 4.95 13.07 -9.37
CA LYS A 193 4.97 11.91 -8.49
C LYS A 193 3.86 10.91 -8.77
N THR A 194 2.70 11.37 -9.22
CA THR A 194 1.53 10.54 -9.52
C THR A 194 0.99 10.88 -10.91
N GLY A 195 0.94 9.87 -11.76
CA GLY A 195 0.62 10.08 -13.17
C GLY A 195 1.76 10.80 -13.93
N PHE A 196 1.60 10.93 -15.21
CA PHE A 196 2.48 11.74 -16.08
C PHE A 196 1.62 12.70 -16.91
#